data_791890aaa60211d559dfbc2510cfea56
#
_entry.id   791890aaa60211d559dfbc2510cfea56
#
_cell.length_a   1.000
_cell.length_b   1.000
_cell.length_c   1.000
_cell.angle_alpha   90.00
_cell.angle_beta   90.00
_cell.angle_gamma   90.00
#
_symmetry.space_group_name_H-M   'P 1'
#
loop_
_entity.id
_entity.type
_entity.pdbx_description
1 polymer ?
#
loop_
_entity_poly.entity_id
_entity_poly.type
_entity_poly.pdbx_seq_one_letter_code
_entity_poly.pdbx_strand_id
1 'polypeptide(L)'
;MDCLFCKIANGEIPSNKVYEDEKILAFRDIAPQADVHVLVIPKEHVASSANDVNAENCEIVGYIFAKIPEIAKLCGVDSYRIINNCGDKAGQTVKHIHFHVLSGDNLSERLV
;
A
#
# COMPACT_ATOMS: atom_id res chain seq x y z
N MET A 1 -3.37 -18.89 7.07
CA MET A 1 -2.41 -17.82 7.42
C MET A 1 -3.16 -16.66 8.04
N ASP A 2 -2.72 -16.21 9.21
CA ASP A 2 -3.35 -15.11 9.92
C ASP A 2 -2.77 -13.77 9.49
N CYS A 3 -2.92 -13.45 8.23
CA CYS A 3 -2.46 -12.18 7.69
C CYS A 3 -3.67 -11.27 7.48
N LEU A 4 -3.68 -10.13 8.15
CA LEU A 4 -4.77 -9.15 8.04
C LEU A 4 -4.97 -8.74 6.57
N PHE A 5 -3.90 -8.44 5.85
CA PHE A 5 -4.01 -7.98 4.46
C PHE A 5 -4.39 -9.11 3.50
N CYS A 6 -4.00 -10.35 3.80
CA CYS A 6 -4.51 -11.50 3.03
C CYS A 6 -6.03 -11.61 3.18
N LYS A 7 -6.54 -11.40 4.38
CA LYS A 7 -7.98 -11.46 4.64
C LYS A 7 -8.71 -10.32 3.95
N ILE A 8 -8.13 -9.13 3.93
CA ILE A 8 -8.70 -7.99 3.21
C ILE A 8 -8.68 -8.25 1.70
N ALA A 9 -7.57 -8.78 1.20
CA ALA A 9 -7.40 -9.05 -0.23
C ALA A 9 -8.40 -10.08 -0.76
N ASN A 10 -8.75 -11.08 0.07
CA ASN A 10 -9.69 -12.12 -0.37
C ASN A 10 -11.15 -11.85 0.03
N GLY A 11 -11.42 -10.70 0.64
CA GLY A 11 -12.78 -10.27 0.97
C GLY A 11 -13.32 -10.76 2.30
N GLU A 12 -12.53 -11.46 3.10
CA GLU A 12 -12.96 -11.92 4.42
C GLU A 12 -13.17 -10.75 5.38
N ILE A 13 -12.37 -9.69 5.23
CA ILE A 13 -12.51 -8.47 6.02
C ILE A 13 -12.83 -7.35 5.04
N PRO A 14 -13.91 -6.58 5.28
CA PRO A 14 -14.28 -5.50 4.37
C PRO A 14 -13.28 -4.36 4.39
N SER A 15 -13.20 -3.64 3.29
CA SER A 15 -12.33 -2.47 3.16
C SER A 15 -12.99 -1.44 2.25
N ASN A 16 -12.54 -0.19 2.35
CA ASN A 16 -13.01 0.89 1.49
C ASN A 16 -12.10 0.93 0.26
N LYS A 17 -12.47 0.17 -0.77
CA LYS A 17 -11.65 -0.02 -1.96
C LYS A 17 -11.61 1.22 -2.83
N VAL A 18 -10.40 1.52 -3.34
CA VAL A 18 -10.17 2.58 -4.32
C VAL A 18 -9.92 1.97 -5.70
N TYR A 19 -9.18 0.88 -5.75
CA TYR A 19 -8.83 0.21 -6.99
C TYR A 19 -8.57 -1.28 -6.71
N GLU A 20 -8.97 -2.11 -7.63
CA GLU A 20 -8.73 -3.56 -7.50
C GLU A 20 -8.59 -4.19 -8.88
N ASP A 21 -7.62 -5.08 -9.02
CA ASP A 21 -7.51 -5.97 -10.18
C ASP A 21 -7.07 -7.35 -9.69
N GLU A 22 -6.67 -8.24 -10.61
CA GLU A 22 -6.30 -9.60 -10.25
C GLU A 22 -5.05 -9.67 -9.36
N LYS A 23 -4.20 -8.67 -9.42
CA LYS A 23 -2.88 -8.70 -8.78
C LYS A 23 -2.79 -7.88 -7.52
N ILE A 24 -3.50 -6.74 -7.46
CA ILE A 24 -3.36 -5.78 -6.38
C ILE A 24 -4.70 -5.27 -5.90
N LEU A 25 -4.69 -4.72 -4.69
CA LEU A 25 -5.82 -4.03 -4.10
C LEU A 25 -5.32 -2.73 -3.49
N ALA A 26 -6.04 -1.65 -3.73
CA ALA A 26 -5.80 -0.37 -3.07
C ALA A 26 -7.04 0.01 -2.27
N PHE A 27 -6.85 0.35 -0.99
CA PHE A 27 -7.96 0.67 -0.10
C PHE A 27 -7.55 1.77 0.87
N ARG A 28 -8.55 2.49 1.38
CA ARG A 28 -8.29 3.61 2.29
C ARG A 28 -7.90 3.11 3.67
N ASP A 29 -6.91 3.77 4.27
CA ASP A 29 -6.51 3.48 5.64
C ASP A 29 -7.64 3.91 6.59
N ILE A 30 -7.96 3.08 7.58
CA ILE A 30 -9.01 3.39 8.56
C ILE A 30 -8.57 4.43 9.59
N ALA A 31 -7.25 4.68 9.68
CA ALA A 31 -6.67 5.68 10.58
C ALA A 31 -5.78 6.61 9.75
N PRO A 32 -6.38 7.42 8.86
CA PRO A 32 -5.58 8.18 7.89
C PRO A 32 -4.69 9.22 8.55
N GLN A 33 -3.47 9.35 8.00
CA GLN A 33 -2.46 10.30 8.47
C GLN A 33 -2.38 11.52 7.56
N ALA A 34 -3.23 11.59 6.53
CA ALA A 34 -3.27 12.69 5.58
C ALA A 34 -4.68 12.73 4.98
N ASP A 35 -5.00 13.81 4.24
CA ASP A 35 -6.31 13.96 3.59
C ASP A 35 -6.60 12.77 2.68
N VAL A 36 -5.60 12.31 1.95
CA VAL A 36 -5.65 11.06 1.20
C VAL A 36 -4.61 10.12 1.79
N HIS A 37 -5.04 8.95 2.20
CA HIS A 37 -4.14 7.93 2.72
C HIS A 37 -4.67 6.56 2.27
N VAL A 38 -4.01 6.00 1.27
CA VAL A 38 -4.39 4.75 0.63
C VAL A 38 -3.26 3.74 0.83
N LEU A 39 -3.64 2.49 1.06
CA LEU A 39 -2.70 1.38 1.12
C LEU A 39 -2.81 0.58 -0.17
N VAL A 40 -1.68 0.25 -0.77
CA VAL A 40 -1.64 -0.58 -1.97
C VAL A 40 -0.91 -1.87 -1.61
N ILE A 41 -1.57 -3.00 -1.84
CA ILE A 41 -1.03 -4.31 -1.48
C ILE A 41 -1.08 -5.26 -2.67
N PRO A 42 -0.12 -6.19 -2.78
CA PRO A 42 -0.32 -7.34 -3.64
C PRO A 42 -1.37 -8.26 -3.00
N LYS A 43 -2.22 -8.87 -3.81
CA LYS A 43 -3.24 -9.79 -3.30
C LYS A 43 -2.61 -11.06 -2.76
N GLU A 44 -1.55 -11.52 -3.42
CA GLU A 44 -0.79 -12.67 -2.96
C GLU A 44 0.27 -12.23 -1.95
N HIS A 45 0.48 -13.01 -0.91
CA HIS A 45 1.48 -12.72 0.12
C HIS A 45 2.87 -13.08 -0.40
N VAL A 46 3.39 -12.26 -1.33
CA VAL A 46 4.67 -12.54 -2.01
C VAL A 46 5.87 -12.21 -1.15
N ALA A 47 5.71 -11.30 -0.20
CA ALA A 47 6.79 -10.86 0.69
C ALA A 47 6.19 -10.25 1.95
N SER A 48 6.84 -10.45 3.08
CA SER A 48 6.41 -9.82 4.33
C SER A 48 6.90 -8.38 4.43
N SER A 49 8.07 -8.09 3.87
CA SER A 49 8.65 -6.74 3.89
C SER A 49 9.51 -6.52 2.66
N ALA A 50 10.03 -5.30 2.50
CA ALA A 50 10.94 -4.99 1.40
C ALA A 50 12.22 -5.84 1.44
N ASN A 51 12.61 -6.32 2.62
CA ASN A 51 13.78 -7.20 2.74
C ASN A 51 13.59 -8.53 2.04
N ASP A 52 12.34 -8.95 1.80
CA ASP A 52 12.03 -10.22 1.17
C ASP A 52 11.78 -10.10 -0.33
N VAL A 53 11.91 -8.90 -0.89
CA VAL A 53 11.79 -8.68 -2.32
C VAL A 53 13.08 -9.14 -3.00
N ASN A 54 12.96 -9.91 -4.07
CA ASN A 54 14.08 -10.49 -4.80
C ASN A 54 13.76 -10.56 -6.29
N ALA A 55 14.68 -11.15 -7.07
CA ALA A 55 14.53 -11.22 -8.52
C ALA A 55 13.31 -12.04 -8.96
N GLU A 56 12.87 -13.00 -8.15
CA GLU A 56 11.74 -13.87 -8.50
C GLU A 56 10.39 -13.21 -8.20
N ASN A 57 10.33 -12.25 -7.27
CA ASN A 57 9.04 -11.65 -6.86
C ASN A 57 8.94 -10.16 -7.08
N CYS A 58 9.97 -9.50 -7.60
CA CYS A 58 9.99 -8.04 -7.68
C CYS A 58 9.06 -7.44 -8.74
N GLU A 59 8.55 -8.23 -9.67
CA GLU A 59 7.65 -7.72 -10.71
C GLU A 59 6.40 -7.07 -10.13
N ILE A 60 5.87 -7.64 -9.04
CA ILE A 60 4.65 -7.08 -8.43
C ILE A 60 4.89 -5.68 -7.85
N VAL A 61 6.11 -5.42 -7.35
CA VAL A 61 6.47 -4.10 -6.83
C VAL A 61 6.47 -3.07 -7.96
N GLY A 62 7.08 -3.42 -9.10
CA GLY A 62 7.06 -2.57 -10.29
C GLY A 62 5.65 -2.35 -10.79
N TYR A 63 4.81 -3.38 -10.78
CA TYR A 63 3.42 -3.28 -11.18
C TYR A 63 2.65 -2.31 -10.28
N ILE A 64 2.87 -2.39 -8.96
CA ILE A 64 2.26 -1.46 -8.01
C ILE A 64 2.65 -0.02 -8.35
N PHE A 65 3.95 0.23 -8.56
CA PHE A 65 4.42 1.57 -8.89
C PHE A 65 3.81 2.08 -10.20
N ALA A 66 3.63 1.19 -11.18
CA ALA A 66 2.99 1.57 -12.44
C ALA A 66 1.52 1.95 -12.26
N LYS A 67 0.84 1.38 -11.26
CA LYS A 67 -0.58 1.65 -11.00
C LYS A 67 -0.82 2.82 -10.04
N ILE A 68 0.17 3.20 -9.25
CA ILE A 68 -0.01 4.28 -8.27
C ILE A 68 -0.51 5.59 -8.89
N PRO A 69 0.00 6.06 -10.04
CA PRO A 69 -0.55 7.28 -10.65
C PRO A 69 -2.05 7.19 -10.94
N GLU A 70 -2.52 6.05 -11.42
CA GLU A 70 -3.94 5.82 -11.69
C GLU A 70 -4.74 5.82 -10.38
N ILE A 71 -4.20 5.17 -9.34
CA ILE A 71 -4.84 5.11 -8.02
C ILE A 71 -4.96 6.51 -7.42
N ALA A 72 -3.90 7.32 -7.52
CA ALA A 72 -3.90 8.70 -7.04
C ALA A 72 -4.95 9.52 -7.77
N LYS A 73 -5.06 9.35 -9.08
CA LYS A 73 -6.04 10.05 -9.90
C LYS A 73 -7.47 9.71 -9.47
N LEU A 74 -7.72 8.44 -9.12
CA LEU A 74 -9.02 8.03 -8.60
C LEU A 74 -9.34 8.72 -7.27
N CYS A 75 -8.33 9.14 -6.52
CA CYS A 75 -8.50 9.91 -5.29
C CYS A 75 -8.51 11.42 -5.53
N GLY A 76 -8.41 11.86 -6.78
CA GLY A 76 -8.45 13.28 -7.13
C GLY A 76 -7.14 14.02 -6.89
N VAL A 77 -6.01 13.33 -6.81
CA VAL A 77 -4.71 13.96 -6.54
C VAL A 77 -3.69 13.56 -7.59
N ASP A 78 -2.70 14.42 -7.80
CA ASP A 78 -1.58 14.16 -8.71
C ASP A 78 -0.23 14.37 -8.03
N SER A 79 -0.24 14.76 -6.77
CA SER A 79 0.97 14.92 -5.94
C SER A 79 0.79 14.05 -4.71
N TYR A 80 1.78 13.24 -4.41
CA TYR A 80 1.67 12.29 -3.32
C TYR A 80 3.03 11.81 -2.85
N ARG A 81 3.03 11.23 -1.67
CA ARG A 81 4.20 10.61 -1.07
C ARG A 81 3.96 9.10 -1.01
N ILE A 82 4.97 8.33 -1.38
CA ILE A 82 4.91 6.88 -1.27
C ILE A 82 5.81 6.46 -0.12
N ILE A 83 5.27 5.67 0.81
CA ILE A 83 6.02 5.18 1.96
C ILE A 83 5.89 3.67 2.03
N ASN A 84 7.02 3.01 2.18
CA ASN A 84 7.08 1.58 2.48
C ASN A 84 7.89 1.42 3.77
N ASN A 85 7.26 0.89 4.81
CA ASN A 85 7.92 0.62 6.08
C ASN A 85 8.42 -0.81 6.09
N CYS A 86 9.70 -0.99 6.34
CA CYS A 86 10.34 -2.31 6.35
C CYS A 86 10.89 -2.60 7.74
N GLY A 87 10.23 -3.52 8.46
CA GLY A 87 10.70 -3.99 9.75
C GLY A 87 10.16 -3.19 10.93
N ASP A 88 10.40 -3.73 12.12
CA ASP A 88 9.82 -3.19 13.35
C ASP A 88 10.31 -1.78 13.68
N LYS A 89 11.58 -1.51 13.47
CA LYS A 89 12.16 -0.20 13.78
C LYS A 89 11.71 0.89 12.82
N ALA A 90 11.12 0.50 11.69
CA ALA A 90 10.55 1.43 10.73
C ALA A 90 9.02 1.52 10.85
N GLY A 91 8.44 0.86 11.86
CA GLY A 91 7.02 0.97 12.13
C GLY A 91 6.13 0.04 11.32
N GLN A 92 6.68 -1.02 10.75
CA GLN A 92 5.87 -1.98 10.03
C GLN A 92 5.11 -2.87 11.01
N THR A 93 3.80 -2.74 11.03
CA THR A 93 2.95 -3.51 11.94
C THR A 93 2.30 -4.72 11.28
N VAL A 94 2.03 -4.66 9.97
CA VAL A 94 1.45 -5.78 9.22
C VAL A 94 2.53 -6.38 8.33
N LYS A 95 2.81 -7.68 8.50
CA LYS A 95 3.89 -8.37 7.79
C LYS A 95 3.41 -8.94 6.45
N HIS A 96 2.94 -8.06 5.61
CA HIS A 96 2.50 -8.28 4.24
C HIS A 96 2.89 -6.99 3.53
N ILE A 97 3.80 -7.06 2.58
CA ILE A 97 4.35 -5.86 1.96
C ILE A 97 3.25 -4.92 1.47
N HIS A 98 3.37 -3.64 1.78
CA HIS A 98 2.38 -2.64 1.39
C HIS A 98 3.02 -1.28 1.24
N PHE A 99 2.35 -0.42 0.47
CA PHE A 99 2.83 0.92 0.18
C PHE A 99 1.74 1.90 0.56
N HIS A 100 2.11 2.90 1.36
CA HIS A 100 1.22 4.01 1.69
C HIS A 100 1.32 5.06 0.59
N VAL A 101 0.18 5.56 0.14
CA VAL A 101 0.12 6.70 -0.76
C VAL A 101 -0.60 7.81 -0.01
N LEU A 102 0.11 8.90 0.27
CA LEU A 102 -0.39 9.99 1.08
C LEU A 102 -0.35 11.30 0.31
N SER A 103 -1.42 12.09 0.45
CA SER A 103 -1.48 13.42 -0.12
C SER A 103 -2.33 14.31 0.78
N GLY A 104 -1.95 15.57 0.90
CA GLY A 104 -2.69 16.53 1.71
C GLY A 104 -1.83 17.70 2.13
N ASP A 105 -2.49 18.73 2.63
CA ASP A 105 -1.82 19.99 3.00
C ASP A 105 -0.97 19.86 4.26
N ASN A 106 -1.18 18.81 5.05
CA ASN A 106 -0.40 18.55 6.26
C ASN A 106 0.98 17.93 5.98
N LEU A 107 1.21 17.53 4.75
CA LEU A 107 2.52 17.00 4.35
C LEU A 107 3.44 18.16 4.00
N SER A 108 4.71 18.03 4.38
CA SER A 108 5.71 19.04 4.10
C SER A 108 6.93 18.37 3.48
N GLU A 109 8.00 19.13 3.28
CA GLU A 109 9.23 18.54 2.75
C GLU A 109 9.99 17.71 3.79
N ARG A 110 9.49 17.62 5.03
CA ARG A 110 10.06 16.72 6.03
C ARG A 110 9.89 15.27 5.59
N LEU A 111 10.83 14.44 5.97
CA LEU A 111 10.76 13.02 5.64
C LEU A 111 9.92 12.22 6.64
N VAL A 112 9.81 12.71 7.84
CA VAL A 112 9.03 12.02 8.90
C VAL A 112 8.21 13.00 9.73
#